data_464af7fce0f4f5ec0808ebd61097baa0
#
_entry.id   464af7fce0f4f5ec0808ebd61097baa0
#
_cell.length_a   1.000
_cell.length_b   1.000
_cell.length_c   1.000
_cell.angle_alpha   90.00
_cell.angle_beta   90.00
_cell.angle_gamma   90.00
#
_symmetry.space_group_name_H-M   'P 1'
#
loop_
_entity.id
_entity.type
_entity.pdbx_description
1 polymer ?
#
loop_
_entity_poly.entity_id
_entity_poly.type
_entity_poly.pdbx_seq_one_letter_code
_entity_poly.pdbx_strand_id
1 'polypeptide(L)'
;MKKIQVILLVLLALLLTGCQNNEPAEDQNERTIGFAQAGTESNWRKAQNKSITEELKKQNYQVMARNSFSDPKQQFQDVMTFIAYQVDLIVLSPIQENGWETVLEEAKKAGIPVIIVDRNIATERTDLFLTHIGSSFKAQGGRAGLYVSNYYQKKEKESVNVFEIKGSDHTSPTRLRHDGFAETVGRDPRIKITQTITGDYIRLKAKEAFSEAIKAGKLQNIDVIYSHNDEMTLGALDALEAAKMENNFVIVSIDAQKEMIDLLKQHKVNCVVECNPFMGELVANTVKRYFAKETISEDIYVSDTVFSDQNPLSTIPPRNY
;
A
#
# COMPACT_ATOMS: atom_id res chain seq x y z
N MET A 1 -53.33 51.34 31.97
CA MET A 1 -51.96 51.68 31.55
C MET A 1 -50.95 50.59 31.98
N LYS A 2 -50.87 50.16 33.24
CA LYS A 2 -49.90 49.10 33.70
C LYS A 2 -50.01 47.76 32.99
N LYS A 3 -51.26 47.30 32.65
CA LYS A 3 -51.44 46.00 31.95
C LYS A 3 -50.96 45.98 30.50
N ILE A 4 -51.01 47.13 29.80
CA ILE A 4 -50.53 47.26 28.40
C ILE A 4 -49.00 47.31 28.36
N GLN A 5 -48.34 47.91 29.34
CA GLN A 5 -46.89 47.94 29.44
C GLN A 5 -46.27 46.54 29.73
N VAL A 6 -46.95 45.69 30.51
CA VAL A 6 -46.50 44.31 30.76
C VAL A 6 -46.64 43.46 29.50
N ILE A 7 -47.71 43.62 28.72
CA ILE A 7 -47.90 42.88 27.48
C ILE A 7 -46.86 43.29 26.40
N LEU A 8 -46.50 44.56 26.36
CA LEU A 8 -45.48 45.07 25.42
C LEU A 8 -44.07 44.54 25.80
N LEU A 9 -43.77 44.44 27.10
CA LEU A 9 -42.49 43.87 27.60
C LEU A 9 -42.39 42.35 27.36
N VAL A 10 -43.45 41.60 27.46
CA VAL A 10 -43.49 40.16 27.15
C VAL A 10 -43.36 39.89 25.63
N LEU A 11 -43.98 40.72 24.81
CA LEU A 11 -43.81 40.66 23.33
C LEU A 11 -42.40 41.04 22.88
N LEU A 12 -41.73 41.98 23.56
CA LEU A 12 -40.34 42.36 23.25
C LEU A 12 -39.34 41.27 23.70
N ALA A 13 -39.61 40.57 24.79
CA ALA A 13 -38.80 39.44 25.27
C ALA A 13 -38.90 38.19 24.37
N LEU A 14 -40.06 37.98 23.68
CA LEU A 14 -40.26 36.91 22.72
C LEU A 14 -39.55 37.17 21.35
N LEU A 15 -39.21 38.43 21.06
CA LEU A 15 -38.44 38.77 19.85
C LEU A 15 -36.92 38.65 20.01
N LEU A 16 -36.42 38.46 21.25
CA LEU A 16 -34.99 38.32 21.54
C LEU A 16 -34.53 36.84 21.61
N THR A 17 -35.41 35.86 21.55
CA THR A 17 -35.05 34.43 21.53
C THR A 17 -34.91 33.82 20.12
N GLY A 18 -34.98 34.63 19.08
CA GLY A 18 -34.98 34.21 17.68
C GLY A 18 -33.63 34.20 16.95
N CYS A 19 -32.50 34.44 17.62
CA CYS A 19 -31.17 34.26 17.01
C CYS A 19 -30.47 33.07 17.69
N GLN A 20 -30.98 31.85 17.51
CA GLN A 20 -30.07 30.72 17.43
C GLN A 20 -29.28 30.92 16.15
N ASN A 21 -28.01 31.22 16.30
CA ASN A 21 -27.04 31.01 15.22
C ASN A 21 -27.06 29.50 14.91
N ASN A 22 -27.97 29.10 14.04
CA ASN A 22 -27.69 27.95 13.23
C ASN A 22 -26.50 28.39 12.37
N GLU A 23 -25.27 28.14 12.80
CA GLU A 23 -24.19 27.97 11.88
C GLU A 23 -24.73 26.99 10.83
N PRO A 24 -24.75 27.35 9.53
CA PRO A 24 -25.13 26.40 8.51
C PRO A 24 -24.24 25.20 8.77
N ALA A 25 -24.84 24.03 9.00
CA ALA A 25 -24.07 22.79 8.92
C ALA A 25 -23.28 22.89 7.61
N GLU A 26 -21.96 23.00 7.71
CA GLU A 26 -21.08 23.05 6.52
C GLU A 26 -21.55 21.89 5.67
N ASP A 27 -22.00 22.19 4.47
CA ASP A 27 -22.59 21.21 3.55
C ASP A 27 -21.47 20.22 3.18
N GLN A 28 -21.33 19.13 3.97
CA GLN A 28 -20.32 18.08 3.77
C GLN A 28 -20.61 17.29 2.49
N ASN A 29 -21.71 17.62 1.79
CA ASN A 29 -22.26 16.80 0.73
C ASN A 29 -21.69 17.03 -0.67
N GLU A 30 -20.72 17.94 -0.86
CA GLU A 30 -20.24 18.26 -2.22
C GLU A 30 -18.73 18.15 -2.41
N ARG A 31 -17.95 17.74 -1.41
CA ARG A 31 -16.49 17.66 -1.57
C ARG A 31 -16.09 16.52 -2.51
N THR A 32 -15.29 16.86 -3.50
CA THR A 32 -14.78 15.93 -4.50
C THR A 32 -13.34 15.55 -4.17
N ILE A 33 -13.09 14.25 -4.02
CA ILE A 33 -11.75 13.68 -3.82
C ILE A 33 -11.28 13.08 -5.14
N GLY A 34 -10.16 13.59 -5.68
CA GLY A 34 -9.47 12.98 -6.82
C GLY A 34 -8.68 11.77 -6.33
N PHE A 35 -8.85 10.60 -6.96
CA PHE A 35 -8.07 9.41 -6.63
C PHE A 35 -7.28 8.93 -7.85
N ALA A 36 -5.96 9.20 -7.88
CA ALA A 36 -5.03 8.72 -8.90
C ALA A 36 -4.55 7.30 -8.55
N GLN A 37 -5.14 6.30 -9.22
CA GLN A 37 -4.83 4.90 -9.04
C GLN A 37 -3.63 4.49 -9.90
N ALA A 38 -2.71 3.67 -9.35
CA ALA A 38 -1.56 3.17 -10.09
C ALA A 38 -1.97 2.17 -11.19
N GLY A 39 -2.89 1.25 -10.89
CA GLY A 39 -3.31 0.20 -11.80
C GLY A 39 -4.36 -0.73 -11.20
N THR A 40 -4.58 -1.87 -11.85
CA THR A 40 -5.48 -2.96 -11.40
C THR A 40 -4.87 -4.33 -11.72
N GLU A 41 -3.54 -4.39 -11.75
CA GLU A 41 -2.74 -5.53 -12.23
C GLU A 41 -2.80 -6.76 -11.32
N SER A 42 -3.21 -6.59 -10.05
CA SER A 42 -3.32 -7.68 -9.07
C SER A 42 -4.62 -7.59 -8.27
N ASN A 43 -5.00 -8.69 -7.62
CA ASN A 43 -6.13 -8.69 -6.70
C ASN A 43 -5.87 -7.78 -5.49
N TRP A 44 -4.62 -7.71 -5.03
CA TRP A 44 -4.20 -6.78 -4.00
C TRP A 44 -4.50 -5.33 -4.40
N ARG A 45 -4.09 -4.91 -5.61
CA ARG A 45 -4.31 -3.54 -6.11
C ARG A 45 -5.80 -3.22 -6.28
N LYS A 46 -6.59 -4.18 -6.77
CA LYS A 46 -8.06 -4.03 -6.86
C LYS A 46 -8.70 -3.86 -5.49
N ALA A 47 -8.24 -4.63 -4.48
CA ALA A 47 -8.73 -4.51 -3.11
C ALA A 47 -8.40 -3.15 -2.49
N GLN A 48 -7.19 -2.63 -2.71
CA GLN A 48 -6.78 -1.30 -2.27
C GLN A 48 -7.66 -0.21 -2.88
N ASN A 49 -7.78 -0.21 -4.21
CA ASN A 49 -8.57 0.78 -4.93
C ASN A 49 -10.04 0.78 -4.47
N LYS A 50 -10.61 -0.42 -4.30
CA LYS A 50 -11.97 -0.61 -3.79
C LYS A 50 -12.10 -0.07 -2.37
N SER A 51 -11.19 -0.45 -1.47
CA SER A 51 -11.21 -0.02 -0.07
C SER A 51 -11.21 1.50 0.05
N ILE A 52 -10.28 2.18 -0.64
CA ILE A 52 -10.18 3.65 -0.59
C ILE A 52 -11.45 4.30 -1.16
N THR A 53 -11.92 3.83 -2.32
CA THR A 53 -13.10 4.42 -2.98
C THR A 53 -14.37 4.24 -2.14
N GLU A 54 -14.58 3.05 -1.58
CA GLU A 54 -15.78 2.76 -0.79
C GLU A 54 -15.81 3.52 0.54
N GLU A 55 -14.67 3.60 1.26
CA GLU A 55 -14.62 4.30 2.54
C GLU A 55 -14.78 5.82 2.37
N LEU A 56 -14.21 6.42 1.31
CA LEU A 56 -14.47 7.82 0.99
C LEU A 56 -15.96 8.07 0.69
N LYS A 57 -16.59 7.20 -0.11
CA LYS A 57 -18.03 7.31 -0.42
C LYS A 57 -18.92 7.11 0.81
N LYS A 58 -18.57 6.22 1.73
CA LYS A 58 -19.29 6.04 3.01
C LYS A 58 -19.29 7.30 3.89
N GLN A 59 -18.26 8.15 3.74
CA GLN A 59 -18.19 9.44 4.42
C GLN A 59 -18.77 10.59 3.57
N ASN A 60 -19.59 10.27 2.56
CA ASN A 60 -20.30 11.20 1.67
C ASN A 60 -19.39 12.08 0.80
N TYR A 61 -18.16 11.66 0.49
CA TYR A 61 -17.33 12.32 -0.50
C TYR A 61 -17.69 11.87 -1.92
N GLN A 62 -17.71 12.80 -2.87
CA GLN A 62 -17.65 12.47 -4.30
C GLN A 62 -16.26 11.96 -4.62
N VAL A 63 -16.12 10.84 -5.35
CA VAL A 63 -14.81 10.29 -5.71
C VAL A 63 -14.64 10.30 -7.21
N MET A 64 -13.71 11.14 -7.68
CA MET A 64 -13.23 11.13 -9.07
C MET A 64 -12.00 10.22 -9.16
N ALA A 65 -12.23 8.94 -9.46
CA ALA A 65 -11.15 7.97 -9.59
C ALA A 65 -10.67 7.87 -11.04
N ARG A 66 -9.34 7.88 -11.26
CA ARG A 66 -8.70 7.65 -12.56
C ARG A 66 -7.65 6.55 -12.41
N ASN A 67 -7.66 5.60 -13.33
CA ASN A 67 -6.70 4.51 -13.36
C ASN A 67 -5.66 4.77 -14.45
N SER A 68 -4.40 4.85 -14.05
CA SER A 68 -3.30 5.16 -14.97
C SER A 68 -2.70 3.92 -15.62
N PHE A 69 -3.23 2.71 -15.34
CA PHE A 69 -2.82 1.44 -15.96
C PHE A 69 -1.31 1.20 -15.97
N SER A 70 -0.63 1.55 -14.88
CA SER A 70 0.83 1.45 -14.71
C SER A 70 1.64 2.33 -15.69
N ASP A 71 1.02 3.36 -16.28
CA ASP A 71 1.70 4.37 -17.08
C ASP A 71 1.97 5.64 -16.23
N PRO A 72 3.25 5.94 -15.89
CA PRO A 72 3.58 7.12 -15.10
C PRO A 72 3.20 8.44 -15.77
N LYS A 73 3.29 8.55 -17.11
CA LYS A 73 2.91 9.77 -17.84
C LYS A 73 1.41 10.00 -17.74
N GLN A 74 0.62 8.94 -17.89
CA GLN A 74 -0.82 9.02 -17.71
C GLN A 74 -1.16 9.46 -16.27
N GLN A 75 -0.42 8.95 -15.26
CA GLN A 75 -0.70 9.31 -13.87
C GLN A 75 -0.42 10.79 -13.59
N PHE A 76 0.63 11.38 -14.15
CA PHE A 76 0.86 12.83 -14.07
C PHE A 76 -0.28 13.60 -14.71
N GLN A 77 -0.79 13.17 -15.87
CA GLN A 77 -1.95 13.81 -16.54
C GLN A 77 -3.23 13.66 -15.72
N ASP A 78 -3.41 12.53 -15.04
CA ASP A 78 -4.56 12.30 -14.16
C ASP A 78 -4.56 13.29 -12.99
N VAL A 79 -3.40 13.52 -12.35
CA VAL A 79 -3.26 14.51 -11.28
C VAL A 79 -3.50 15.93 -11.81
N MET A 80 -2.94 16.30 -12.97
CA MET A 80 -3.20 17.59 -13.60
C MET A 80 -4.69 17.76 -13.95
N THR A 81 -5.37 16.69 -14.32
CA THR A 81 -6.81 16.71 -14.55
C THR A 81 -7.58 17.03 -13.27
N PHE A 82 -7.22 16.44 -12.14
CA PHE A 82 -7.84 16.76 -10.84
C PHE A 82 -7.62 18.22 -10.46
N ILE A 83 -6.43 18.75 -10.71
CA ILE A 83 -6.13 20.18 -10.49
C ILE A 83 -7.03 21.06 -11.35
N ALA A 84 -7.19 20.73 -12.64
CA ALA A 84 -8.04 21.48 -13.57
C ALA A 84 -9.53 21.43 -13.19
N TYR A 85 -9.99 20.31 -12.62
CA TYR A 85 -11.35 20.16 -12.08
C TYR A 85 -11.52 20.77 -10.69
N GLN A 86 -10.46 21.30 -10.08
CA GLN A 86 -10.47 21.90 -8.75
C GLN A 86 -11.08 20.98 -7.69
N VAL A 87 -10.63 19.71 -7.67
CA VAL A 87 -11.04 18.79 -6.61
C VAL A 87 -10.56 19.31 -5.25
N ASP A 88 -11.25 18.96 -4.17
CA ASP A 88 -10.96 19.48 -2.82
C ASP A 88 -9.70 18.84 -2.18
N LEU A 89 -9.36 17.62 -2.62
CA LEU A 89 -8.17 16.90 -2.16
C LEU A 89 -7.82 15.79 -3.16
N ILE A 90 -6.53 15.48 -3.30
CA ILE A 90 -6.03 14.39 -4.13
C ILE A 90 -5.49 13.28 -3.24
N VAL A 91 -5.90 12.03 -3.50
CA VAL A 91 -5.28 10.80 -3.02
C VAL A 91 -4.46 10.23 -4.17
N LEU A 92 -3.16 10.03 -3.97
CA LEU A 92 -2.23 9.57 -4.99
C LEU A 92 -1.57 8.25 -4.56
N SER A 93 -1.77 7.17 -5.34
CA SER A 93 -1.00 5.92 -5.23
C SER A 93 0.07 5.92 -6.33
N PRO A 94 1.33 6.34 -6.05
CA PRO A 94 2.29 6.61 -7.11
C PRO A 94 2.77 5.33 -7.80
N ILE A 95 2.95 5.39 -9.12
CA ILE A 95 3.54 4.29 -9.89
C ILE A 95 5.05 4.22 -9.67
N GLN A 96 5.72 5.36 -9.55
CA GLN A 96 7.16 5.50 -9.36
C GLN A 96 7.50 6.52 -8.27
N GLU A 97 8.73 6.47 -7.74
CA GLU A 97 9.18 7.39 -6.68
C GLU A 97 9.48 8.81 -7.19
N ASN A 98 9.99 8.95 -8.41
CA ASN A 98 10.58 10.19 -8.91
C ASN A 98 9.64 10.98 -9.84
N GLY A 99 9.93 12.28 -10.01
CA GLY A 99 9.28 13.14 -11.00
C GLY A 99 8.00 13.83 -10.53
N TRP A 100 7.66 13.73 -9.25
CA TRP A 100 6.41 14.26 -8.71
C TRP A 100 6.45 15.75 -8.34
N GLU A 101 7.62 16.34 -8.09
CA GLU A 101 7.72 17.68 -7.52
C GLU A 101 6.97 18.72 -8.33
N THR A 102 7.15 18.75 -9.67
CA THR A 102 6.48 19.72 -10.53
C THR A 102 4.97 19.62 -10.46
N VAL A 103 4.41 18.41 -10.52
CA VAL A 103 2.96 18.21 -10.50
C VAL A 103 2.38 18.53 -9.11
N LEU A 104 3.09 18.17 -8.05
CA LEU A 104 2.67 18.46 -6.68
C LEU A 104 2.80 19.96 -6.35
N GLU A 105 3.78 20.66 -6.93
CA GLU A 105 3.84 22.13 -6.85
C GLU A 105 2.63 22.79 -7.50
N GLU A 106 2.14 22.30 -8.63
CA GLU A 106 0.92 22.83 -9.25
C GLU A 106 -0.31 22.55 -8.38
N ALA A 107 -0.43 21.35 -7.75
CA ALA A 107 -1.49 21.08 -6.79
C ALA A 107 -1.43 22.07 -5.60
N LYS A 108 -0.23 22.29 -5.05
CA LYS A 108 -0.01 23.24 -3.95
C LYS A 108 -0.36 24.67 -4.33
N LYS A 109 0.03 25.14 -5.53
CA LYS A 109 -0.34 26.47 -6.05
C LYS A 109 -1.85 26.63 -6.20
N ALA A 110 -2.54 25.56 -6.60
CA ALA A 110 -4.00 25.52 -6.68
C ALA A 110 -4.70 25.41 -5.31
N GLY A 111 -3.94 25.26 -4.21
CA GLY A 111 -4.49 25.08 -2.87
C GLY A 111 -5.07 23.69 -2.63
N ILE A 112 -4.75 22.70 -3.47
CA ILE A 112 -5.28 21.33 -3.39
C ILE A 112 -4.30 20.46 -2.62
N PRO A 113 -4.65 19.97 -1.41
CA PRO A 113 -3.81 19.07 -0.63
C PRO A 113 -3.71 17.68 -1.26
N VAL A 114 -2.58 17.01 -1.03
CA VAL A 114 -2.32 15.67 -1.55
C VAL A 114 -2.01 14.71 -0.40
N ILE A 115 -2.63 13.54 -0.41
CA ILE A 115 -2.30 12.39 0.44
C ILE A 115 -1.63 11.34 -0.44
N ILE A 116 -0.42 10.91 -0.07
CA ILE A 116 0.27 9.80 -0.73
C ILE A 116 -0.16 8.50 -0.07
N VAL A 117 -0.49 7.48 -0.86
CA VAL A 117 -0.91 6.17 -0.35
C VAL A 117 -0.09 5.03 -0.93
N ASP A 118 0.16 3.98 -0.13
CA ASP A 118 0.93 2.78 -0.49
C ASP A 118 2.40 3.11 -0.79
N ARG A 119 2.78 3.20 -2.06
CA ARG A 119 4.13 3.58 -2.47
C ARG A 119 4.41 5.03 -2.08
N ASN A 120 5.65 5.31 -1.68
CA ASN A 120 6.07 6.68 -1.37
C ASN A 120 6.77 7.31 -2.58
N ILE A 121 6.94 8.62 -2.53
CA ILE A 121 7.69 9.42 -3.50
C ILE A 121 9.06 9.80 -2.94
N ALA A 122 10.05 9.96 -3.82
CA ALA A 122 11.39 10.42 -3.46
C ALA A 122 11.44 11.95 -3.61
N THR A 123 11.26 12.65 -2.52
CA THR A 123 11.41 14.11 -2.43
C THR A 123 11.80 14.52 -1.03
N GLU A 124 12.61 15.57 -0.92
CA GLU A 124 12.88 16.25 0.36
C GLU A 124 11.85 17.36 0.64
N ARG A 125 10.97 17.63 -0.32
CA ARG A 125 9.92 18.65 -0.25
C ARG A 125 8.66 18.09 0.44
N THR A 126 8.76 17.85 1.76
CA THR A 126 7.63 17.36 2.57
C THR A 126 6.46 18.34 2.64
N ASP A 127 6.67 19.59 2.22
CA ASP A 127 5.65 20.62 2.10
C ASP A 127 4.70 20.45 0.89
N LEU A 128 4.93 19.45 0.03
CA LEU A 128 4.14 19.19 -1.18
C LEU A 128 2.98 18.21 -0.96
N PHE A 129 2.92 17.53 0.17
CA PHE A 129 1.83 16.61 0.51
C PHE A 129 1.55 16.64 2.02
N LEU A 130 0.37 16.18 2.41
CA LEU A 130 -0.09 16.22 3.80
C LEU A 130 0.52 15.10 4.65
N THR A 131 0.54 13.90 4.10
CA THR A 131 0.94 12.68 4.80
C THR A 131 1.14 11.54 3.80
N HIS A 132 1.89 10.53 4.22
CA HIS A 132 1.95 9.23 3.57
C HIS A 132 1.17 8.20 4.41
N ILE A 133 0.29 7.40 3.77
CA ILE A 133 -0.47 6.32 4.39
C ILE A 133 -0.10 5.01 3.70
N GLY A 134 0.58 4.10 4.39
CA GLY A 134 1.02 2.84 3.79
C GLY A 134 1.67 1.89 4.77
N SER A 135 2.09 0.73 4.27
CA SER A 135 2.85 -0.25 5.03
C SER A 135 4.32 0.18 5.15
N SER A 136 4.99 -0.24 6.22
CA SER A 136 6.44 -0.09 6.32
C SER A 136 7.13 -1.18 5.49
N PHE A 137 7.46 -0.90 4.23
CA PHE A 137 8.11 -1.85 3.32
C PHE A 137 9.46 -2.34 3.85
N LYS A 138 10.23 -1.47 4.52
CA LYS A 138 11.48 -1.88 5.17
C LYS A 138 11.22 -2.90 6.29
N ALA A 139 10.18 -2.70 7.08
CA ALA A 139 9.79 -3.66 8.11
C ALA A 139 9.27 -4.98 7.50
N GLN A 140 8.56 -4.94 6.35
CA GLN A 140 8.14 -6.16 5.64
C GLN A 140 9.34 -6.98 5.20
N GLY A 141 10.34 -6.37 4.54
CA GLY A 141 11.59 -7.03 4.17
C GLY A 141 12.33 -7.58 5.39
N GLY A 142 12.41 -6.80 6.47
CA GLY A 142 13.03 -7.23 7.72
C GLY A 142 12.34 -8.45 8.35
N ARG A 143 11.00 -8.49 8.35
CA ARG A 143 10.22 -9.65 8.84
C ARG A 143 10.46 -10.90 7.99
N ALA A 144 10.53 -10.75 6.66
CA ALA A 144 10.89 -11.83 5.75
C ALA A 144 12.31 -12.36 6.05
N GLY A 145 13.28 -11.48 6.23
CA GLY A 145 14.65 -11.83 6.60
C GLY A 145 14.73 -12.50 7.97
N LEU A 146 13.95 -12.02 8.94
CA LEU A 146 13.89 -12.62 10.28
C LEU A 146 13.36 -14.07 10.23
N TYR A 147 12.32 -14.32 9.41
CA TYR A 147 11.83 -15.68 9.20
C TYR A 147 12.95 -16.58 8.65
N VAL A 148 13.66 -16.17 7.61
CA VAL A 148 14.77 -16.94 7.00
C VAL A 148 15.88 -17.19 8.02
N SER A 149 16.30 -16.17 8.76
CA SER A 149 17.33 -16.29 9.80
C SER A 149 16.94 -17.29 10.88
N ASN A 150 15.70 -17.21 11.39
CA ASN A 150 15.19 -18.13 12.40
C ASN A 150 15.08 -19.57 11.87
N TYR A 151 14.66 -19.74 10.60
CA TYR A 151 14.53 -21.04 9.96
C TYR A 151 15.87 -21.78 9.87
N TYR A 152 16.97 -21.06 9.61
CA TYR A 152 18.31 -21.63 9.49
C TYR A 152 19.14 -21.56 10.79
N GLN A 153 18.67 -20.89 11.83
CA GLN A 153 19.42 -20.71 13.09
C GLN A 153 19.85 -22.03 13.72
N LYS A 154 18.97 -23.05 13.66
CA LYS A 154 19.22 -24.39 14.27
C LYS A 154 19.65 -25.44 13.24
N LYS A 155 19.91 -25.03 11.99
CA LYS A 155 20.32 -25.97 10.92
C LYS A 155 21.82 -25.90 10.73
N GLU A 156 22.47 -27.08 10.70
CA GLU A 156 23.89 -27.20 10.39
C GLU A 156 24.10 -27.03 8.87
N LYS A 157 24.09 -25.78 8.40
CA LYS A 157 24.34 -25.44 7.02
C LYS A 157 25.36 -24.31 6.95
N GLU A 158 26.46 -24.54 6.22
CA GLU A 158 27.58 -23.59 6.12
C GLU A 158 27.25 -22.36 5.27
N SER A 159 26.38 -22.51 4.28
CA SER A 159 25.95 -21.44 3.39
C SER A 159 24.48 -21.59 3.02
N VAL A 160 23.74 -20.48 3.06
CA VAL A 160 22.34 -20.37 2.66
C VAL A 160 22.24 -19.33 1.55
N ASN A 161 21.92 -19.81 0.35
CA ASN A 161 21.84 -18.97 -0.84
C ASN A 161 20.40 -18.54 -1.13
N VAL A 162 20.17 -17.25 -1.22
CA VAL A 162 18.87 -16.64 -1.50
C VAL A 162 18.81 -16.22 -2.95
N PHE A 163 17.72 -16.62 -3.61
CA PHE A 163 17.27 -16.09 -4.89
C PHE A 163 16.19 -15.03 -4.63
N GLU A 164 16.46 -13.78 -4.98
CA GLU A 164 15.55 -12.67 -4.77
C GLU A 164 14.78 -12.33 -6.05
N ILE A 165 13.44 -12.22 -5.96
CA ILE A 165 12.57 -11.76 -7.04
C ILE A 165 12.06 -10.37 -6.69
N LYS A 166 12.63 -9.36 -7.35
CA LYS A 166 12.36 -7.94 -7.11
C LYS A 166 11.17 -7.44 -7.89
N GLY A 167 10.47 -6.46 -7.31
CA GLY A 167 9.47 -5.65 -8.02
C GLY A 167 10.09 -4.69 -9.03
N SER A 168 9.29 -3.75 -9.51
CA SER A 168 9.73 -2.74 -10.48
C SER A 168 10.81 -1.84 -9.88
N ASP A 169 11.84 -1.57 -10.66
CA ASP A 169 12.85 -0.59 -10.31
C ASP A 169 12.20 0.80 -10.12
N HIS A 170 12.88 1.66 -9.36
CA HIS A 170 12.40 3.01 -9.06
C HIS A 170 11.06 3.09 -8.27
N THR A 171 10.75 2.04 -7.51
CA THR A 171 9.61 2.05 -6.58
C THR A 171 10.07 1.85 -5.13
N SER A 172 9.46 2.58 -4.20
CA SER A 172 9.79 2.50 -2.77
C SER A 172 9.68 1.08 -2.18
N PRO A 173 8.66 0.25 -2.50
CA PRO A 173 8.59 -1.10 -1.98
C PRO A 173 9.74 -1.99 -2.48
N THR A 174 10.19 -1.86 -3.74
CA THR A 174 11.31 -2.66 -4.25
C THR A 174 12.59 -2.39 -3.47
N ARG A 175 12.93 -1.13 -3.32
CA ARG A 175 14.14 -0.73 -2.60
C ARG A 175 14.06 -1.10 -1.11
N LEU A 176 12.99 -0.72 -0.44
CA LEU A 176 12.87 -0.88 1.01
C LEU A 176 12.67 -2.34 1.44
N ARG A 177 11.97 -3.18 0.66
CA ARG A 177 11.87 -4.63 0.92
C ARG A 177 13.22 -5.31 0.77
N HIS A 178 14.00 -4.94 -0.27
CA HIS A 178 15.39 -5.39 -0.42
C HIS A 178 16.23 -4.99 0.79
N ASP A 179 16.27 -3.68 1.10
CA ASP A 179 17.11 -3.14 2.17
C ASP A 179 16.80 -3.78 3.53
N GLY A 180 15.51 -3.90 3.86
CA GLY A 180 15.08 -4.51 5.12
C GLY A 180 15.44 -5.99 5.22
N PHE A 181 15.29 -6.74 4.12
CA PHE A 181 15.68 -8.14 4.05
C PHE A 181 17.19 -8.30 4.17
N ALA A 182 17.97 -7.60 3.32
CA ALA A 182 19.42 -7.70 3.29
C ALA A 182 20.06 -7.28 4.62
N GLU A 183 19.59 -6.20 5.25
CA GLU A 183 20.06 -5.75 6.56
C GLU A 183 19.80 -6.81 7.65
N THR A 184 18.67 -7.49 7.59
CA THR A 184 18.29 -8.48 8.58
C THR A 184 19.09 -9.78 8.42
N VAL A 185 19.15 -10.34 7.21
CA VAL A 185 19.89 -11.58 6.95
C VAL A 185 21.41 -11.38 7.02
N GLY A 186 21.90 -10.17 6.71
CA GLY A 186 23.33 -9.84 6.79
C GLY A 186 23.95 -9.95 8.19
N ARG A 187 23.13 -10.11 9.24
CA ARG A 187 23.60 -10.43 10.60
C ARG A 187 24.08 -11.89 10.74
N ASP A 188 23.67 -12.77 9.83
CA ASP A 188 24.18 -14.14 9.74
C ASP A 188 25.03 -14.25 8.45
N PRO A 189 26.38 -14.34 8.56
CA PRO A 189 27.27 -14.36 7.40
C PRO A 189 27.08 -15.55 6.46
N ARG A 190 26.36 -16.59 6.91
CA ARG A 190 26.01 -17.76 6.12
C ARG A 190 24.95 -17.45 5.07
N ILE A 191 24.05 -16.47 5.32
CA ILE A 191 22.91 -16.16 4.47
C ILE A 191 23.30 -15.06 3.48
N LYS A 192 23.19 -15.35 2.19
CA LYS A 192 23.59 -14.41 1.12
C LYS A 192 22.57 -14.37 -0.01
N ILE A 193 22.22 -13.17 -0.47
CA ILE A 193 21.50 -12.99 -1.73
C ILE A 193 22.51 -13.24 -2.85
N THR A 194 22.40 -14.37 -3.55
CA THR A 194 23.36 -14.79 -4.59
C THR A 194 22.83 -14.63 -5.99
N GLN A 195 21.52 -14.57 -6.18
CA GLN A 195 20.85 -14.35 -7.44
C GLN A 195 19.69 -13.37 -7.26
N THR A 196 19.47 -12.54 -8.27
CA THR A 196 18.36 -11.57 -8.30
C THR A 196 17.79 -11.50 -9.71
N ILE A 197 16.47 -11.42 -9.80
CA ILE A 197 15.73 -11.06 -11.03
C ILE A 197 14.68 -9.99 -10.72
N THR A 198 14.20 -9.32 -11.75
CA THR A 198 13.09 -8.37 -11.66
C THR A 198 11.85 -8.96 -12.35
N GLY A 199 10.70 -8.95 -11.65
CA GLY A 199 9.41 -9.44 -12.15
C GLY A 199 8.32 -8.36 -12.19
N ASP A 200 8.67 -7.10 -11.89
CA ASP A 200 7.79 -5.90 -12.01
C ASP A 200 6.44 -6.00 -11.28
N TYR A 201 6.34 -6.83 -10.21
CA TYR A 201 5.10 -7.15 -9.51
C TYR A 201 4.05 -7.89 -10.37
N ILE A 202 4.45 -8.45 -11.53
CA ILE A 202 3.57 -9.08 -12.51
C ILE A 202 3.90 -10.58 -12.62
N ARG A 203 2.89 -11.44 -12.42
CA ARG A 203 3.02 -12.91 -12.44
C ARG A 203 3.68 -13.42 -13.73
N LEU A 204 3.23 -12.94 -14.90
CA LEU A 204 3.77 -13.39 -16.18
C LEU A 204 5.25 -13.00 -16.37
N LYS A 205 5.61 -11.76 -16.04
CA LYS A 205 7.01 -11.30 -16.14
C LYS A 205 7.94 -12.08 -15.20
N ALA A 206 7.49 -12.32 -13.97
CA ALA A 206 8.25 -13.14 -13.02
C ALA A 206 8.41 -14.57 -13.52
N LYS A 207 7.33 -15.17 -14.08
CA LYS A 207 7.40 -16.50 -14.70
C LYS A 207 8.43 -16.57 -15.82
N GLU A 208 8.43 -15.60 -16.73
CA GLU A 208 9.36 -15.52 -17.84
C GLU A 208 10.81 -15.38 -17.35
N ALA A 209 11.09 -14.38 -16.48
CA ALA A 209 12.42 -14.13 -15.93
C ALA A 209 12.93 -15.33 -15.10
N PHE A 210 12.05 -15.97 -14.33
CA PHE A 210 12.44 -17.14 -13.54
C PHE A 210 12.67 -18.38 -14.42
N SER A 211 11.89 -18.56 -15.49
CA SER A 211 12.12 -19.62 -16.48
C SER A 211 13.48 -19.47 -17.18
N GLU A 212 13.90 -18.25 -17.49
CA GLU A 212 15.22 -18.00 -18.04
C GLU A 212 16.31 -18.29 -16.98
N ALA A 213 16.09 -17.98 -15.72
CA ALA A 213 17.01 -18.33 -14.63
C ALA A 213 17.14 -19.85 -14.46
N ILE A 214 16.06 -20.62 -14.60
CA ILE A 214 16.09 -22.09 -14.60
C ILE A 214 16.95 -22.61 -15.75
N LYS A 215 16.71 -22.16 -16.99
CA LYS A 215 17.47 -22.56 -18.19
C LYS A 215 18.97 -22.25 -18.07
N ALA A 216 19.29 -21.11 -17.43
CA ALA A 216 20.66 -20.69 -17.18
C ALA A 216 21.35 -21.41 -16.01
N GLY A 217 20.66 -22.35 -15.34
CA GLY A 217 21.21 -23.10 -14.19
C GLY A 217 21.39 -22.26 -12.92
N LYS A 218 20.75 -21.09 -12.82
CA LYS A 218 20.91 -20.14 -11.69
C LYS A 218 20.26 -20.63 -10.39
N LEU A 219 19.45 -21.70 -10.43
CA LEU A 219 18.84 -22.29 -9.25
C LEU A 219 19.71 -23.33 -8.57
N GLN A 220 20.88 -23.66 -9.13
CA GLN A 220 21.81 -24.57 -8.48
C GLN A 220 22.29 -23.97 -7.15
N ASN A 221 22.20 -24.77 -6.10
CA ASN A 221 22.56 -24.40 -4.72
C ASN A 221 21.71 -23.24 -4.12
N ILE A 222 20.56 -22.92 -4.67
CA ILE A 222 19.61 -22.01 -4.04
C ILE A 222 18.84 -22.75 -2.94
N ASP A 223 18.66 -22.09 -1.81
CA ASP A 223 17.97 -22.62 -0.63
C ASP A 223 16.67 -21.88 -0.36
N VAL A 224 16.66 -20.59 -0.66
CA VAL A 224 15.54 -19.68 -0.36
C VAL A 224 15.14 -18.94 -1.62
N ILE A 225 13.86 -18.85 -1.88
CA ILE A 225 13.27 -17.90 -2.83
C ILE A 225 12.58 -16.82 -1.99
N TYR A 226 13.10 -15.59 -2.07
CA TYR A 226 12.48 -14.41 -1.49
C TYR A 226 11.88 -13.56 -2.58
N SER A 227 10.56 -13.38 -2.56
CA SER A 227 9.83 -12.61 -3.56
C SER A 227 9.17 -11.39 -2.93
N HIS A 228 9.27 -10.25 -3.61
CA HIS A 228 8.73 -8.99 -3.12
C HIS A 228 7.21 -8.90 -3.18
N ASN A 229 6.51 -9.83 -3.88
CA ASN A 229 5.06 -9.94 -3.80
C ASN A 229 4.55 -11.33 -4.23
N ASP A 230 3.27 -11.59 -3.95
CA ASP A 230 2.61 -12.86 -4.23
C ASP A 230 2.49 -13.16 -5.72
N GLU A 231 2.17 -12.17 -6.56
CA GLU A 231 2.07 -12.37 -8.01
C GLU A 231 3.37 -12.91 -8.60
N MET A 232 4.50 -12.37 -8.16
CA MET A 232 5.81 -12.84 -8.64
C MET A 232 6.16 -14.21 -8.06
N THR A 233 5.77 -14.50 -6.82
CA THR A 233 5.92 -15.84 -6.22
C THR A 233 5.14 -16.87 -7.01
N LEU A 234 3.87 -16.57 -7.35
CA LEU A 234 3.04 -17.44 -8.21
C LEU A 234 3.68 -17.64 -9.59
N GLY A 235 4.27 -16.59 -10.16
CA GLY A 235 5.01 -16.69 -11.42
C GLY A 235 6.21 -17.63 -11.33
N ALA A 236 6.98 -17.59 -10.23
CA ALA A 236 8.10 -18.50 -10.01
C ALA A 236 7.62 -19.95 -9.82
N LEU A 237 6.52 -20.16 -9.08
CA LEU A 237 5.91 -21.50 -8.92
C LEU A 237 5.41 -22.05 -10.25
N ASP A 238 4.75 -21.23 -11.08
CA ASP A 238 4.32 -21.60 -12.45
C ASP A 238 5.51 -22.01 -13.33
N ALA A 239 6.68 -21.37 -13.16
CA ALA A 239 7.91 -21.69 -13.90
C ALA A 239 8.52 -23.01 -13.44
N LEU A 240 8.55 -23.30 -12.12
CA LEU A 240 9.00 -24.58 -11.58
C LEU A 240 8.12 -25.72 -12.09
N GLU A 241 6.80 -25.56 -12.04
CA GLU A 241 5.85 -26.55 -12.54
C GLU A 241 6.05 -26.84 -14.04
N ALA A 242 6.19 -25.78 -14.84
CA ALA A 242 6.43 -25.92 -16.28
C ALA A 242 7.76 -26.65 -16.60
N ALA A 243 8.77 -26.43 -15.77
CA ALA A 243 10.08 -27.12 -15.85
C ALA A 243 10.06 -28.53 -15.23
N LYS A 244 8.96 -28.95 -14.61
CA LYS A 244 8.84 -30.21 -13.85
C LYS A 244 9.92 -30.33 -12.74
N MET A 245 10.27 -29.23 -12.13
CA MET A 245 11.21 -29.17 -11.01
C MET A 245 10.46 -29.31 -9.69
N GLU A 246 11.04 -30.09 -8.77
CA GLU A 246 10.51 -30.17 -7.42
C GLU A 246 10.75 -28.85 -6.67
N ASN A 247 9.76 -28.44 -5.86
CA ASN A 247 9.89 -27.28 -5.01
C ASN A 247 10.54 -27.66 -3.69
N ASN A 248 11.86 -27.62 -3.64
CA ASN A 248 12.67 -27.91 -2.44
C ASN A 248 13.21 -26.63 -1.77
N PHE A 249 12.66 -25.47 -2.11
CA PHE A 249 13.09 -24.18 -1.60
C PHE A 249 12.28 -23.77 -0.37
N VAL A 250 12.90 -23.00 0.52
CA VAL A 250 12.17 -22.18 1.49
C VAL A 250 11.64 -20.96 0.76
N ILE A 251 10.32 -20.83 0.65
CA ILE A 251 9.70 -19.74 -0.10
C ILE A 251 9.10 -18.71 0.86
N VAL A 252 9.51 -17.45 0.70
CA VAL A 252 9.01 -16.29 1.44
C VAL A 252 8.41 -15.28 0.46
N SER A 253 7.15 -14.93 0.66
CA SER A 253 6.37 -14.01 -0.16
C SER A 253 5.88 -12.82 0.63
N ILE A 254 5.44 -11.78 -0.06
CA ILE A 254 4.80 -10.60 0.54
C ILE A 254 3.48 -10.33 -0.18
N ASP A 255 2.45 -9.92 0.51
CA ASP A 255 1.11 -9.38 0.29
C ASP A 255 0.05 -10.14 1.10
N ALA A 256 0.08 -11.44 1.17
CA ALA A 256 -0.89 -12.33 1.80
C ALA A 256 -2.25 -12.37 1.07
N GLN A 257 -2.22 -12.46 -0.25
CA GLN A 257 -3.40 -12.73 -1.07
C GLN A 257 -3.95 -14.14 -0.79
N LYS A 258 -5.24 -14.33 -1.07
CA LYS A 258 -5.93 -15.60 -0.81
C LYS A 258 -5.19 -16.81 -1.37
N GLU A 259 -4.79 -16.77 -2.65
CA GLU A 259 -4.09 -17.89 -3.32
C GLU A 259 -2.78 -18.23 -2.61
N MET A 260 -2.02 -17.22 -2.16
CA MET A 260 -0.77 -17.43 -1.45
C MET A 260 -0.98 -18.02 -0.04
N ILE A 261 -2.00 -17.55 0.68
CA ILE A 261 -2.37 -18.14 1.98
C ILE A 261 -2.87 -19.59 1.83
N ASP A 262 -3.58 -19.90 0.74
CA ASP A 262 -3.98 -21.28 0.46
C ASP A 262 -2.75 -22.18 0.18
N LEU A 263 -1.72 -21.67 -0.53
CA LEU A 263 -0.45 -22.36 -0.75
C LEU A 263 0.36 -22.52 0.55
N LEU A 264 0.35 -21.54 1.44
CA LEU A 264 0.94 -21.64 2.76
C LEU A 264 0.28 -22.76 3.59
N LYS A 265 -1.05 -22.84 3.59
CA LYS A 265 -1.81 -23.91 4.27
C LYS A 265 -1.55 -25.30 3.67
N GLN A 266 -1.13 -25.37 2.41
CA GLN A 266 -0.71 -26.61 1.74
C GLN A 266 0.79 -26.90 1.90
N HIS A 267 1.53 -26.10 2.68
CA HIS A 267 2.99 -26.20 2.85
C HIS A 267 3.80 -26.09 1.55
N LYS A 268 3.25 -25.41 0.53
CA LYS A 268 3.95 -25.13 -0.74
C LYS A 268 4.80 -23.87 -0.67
N VAL A 269 4.50 -22.99 0.27
CA VAL A 269 5.30 -21.82 0.66
C VAL A 269 5.44 -21.83 2.18
N ASN A 270 6.45 -21.14 2.73
CA ASN A 270 6.81 -21.26 4.13
C ASN A 270 6.44 -20.03 4.95
N CYS A 271 6.51 -18.84 4.36
CA CYS A 271 6.19 -17.59 5.04
C CYS A 271 5.57 -16.58 4.06
N VAL A 272 4.56 -15.89 4.54
CA VAL A 272 3.92 -14.79 3.82
C VAL A 272 3.82 -13.59 4.77
N VAL A 273 4.51 -12.51 4.41
CA VAL A 273 4.42 -11.23 5.12
C VAL A 273 3.27 -10.44 4.53
N GLU A 274 2.32 -10.04 5.35
CA GLU A 274 1.20 -9.23 4.89
C GLU A 274 1.67 -7.86 4.41
N CYS A 275 1.11 -7.40 3.29
CA CYS A 275 0.98 -6.00 2.91
C CYS A 275 -0.52 -5.73 2.83
N ASN A 276 -1.08 -5.09 3.85
CA ASN A 276 -2.52 -4.96 3.98
C ASN A 276 -3.08 -3.91 3.00
N PRO A 277 -3.97 -4.27 2.04
CA PRO A 277 -4.52 -3.34 1.06
C PRO A 277 -5.65 -2.46 1.61
N PHE A 278 -6.19 -2.76 2.80
CA PHE A 278 -7.37 -2.06 3.34
C PHE A 278 -6.98 -0.75 4.02
N MET A 279 -6.58 0.23 3.22
CA MET A 279 -6.17 1.57 3.68
C MET A 279 -7.33 2.57 3.72
N GLY A 280 -8.50 2.19 3.19
CA GLY A 280 -9.61 3.12 2.95
C GLY A 280 -10.07 3.86 4.19
N GLU A 281 -10.22 3.17 5.33
CA GLU A 281 -10.63 3.79 6.58
C GLU A 281 -9.62 4.83 7.07
N LEU A 282 -8.30 4.54 6.99
CA LEU A 282 -7.25 5.48 7.36
C LEU A 282 -7.27 6.71 6.43
N VAL A 283 -7.43 6.49 5.12
CA VAL A 283 -7.51 7.58 4.13
C VAL A 283 -8.75 8.44 4.41
N ALA A 284 -9.94 7.86 4.53
CA ALA A 284 -11.17 8.59 4.73
C ALA A 284 -11.16 9.37 6.05
N ASN A 285 -10.64 8.78 7.14
CA ASN A 285 -10.47 9.45 8.41
C ASN A 285 -9.45 10.60 8.32
N THR A 286 -8.36 10.44 7.58
CA THR A 286 -7.38 11.50 7.37
C THR A 286 -7.96 12.67 6.57
N VAL A 287 -8.73 12.38 5.51
CA VAL A 287 -9.48 13.40 4.74
C VAL A 287 -10.44 14.19 5.65
N LYS A 288 -11.20 13.48 6.48
CA LYS A 288 -12.12 14.10 7.45
C LYS A 288 -11.39 15.01 8.45
N ARG A 289 -10.29 14.53 9.03
CA ARG A 289 -9.44 15.30 9.97
C ARG A 289 -8.84 16.54 9.31
N TYR A 290 -8.40 16.43 8.07
CA TYR A 290 -7.90 17.57 7.30
C TYR A 290 -8.95 18.68 7.18
N PHE A 291 -10.17 18.34 6.79
CA PHE A 291 -11.25 19.32 6.64
C PHE A 291 -11.74 19.86 8.00
N ALA A 292 -11.58 19.10 9.07
CA ALA A 292 -11.80 19.56 10.44
C ALA A 292 -10.64 20.41 10.98
N LYS A 293 -9.59 20.69 10.19
CA LYS A 293 -8.39 21.44 10.57
C LYS A 293 -7.63 20.83 11.75
N GLU A 294 -7.71 19.50 11.89
CA GLU A 294 -6.96 18.76 12.89
C GLU A 294 -5.51 18.51 12.42
N THR A 295 -4.62 18.29 13.39
CA THR A 295 -3.24 17.90 13.09
C THR A 295 -3.18 16.49 12.50
N ILE A 296 -2.43 16.34 11.39
CA ILE A 296 -2.19 15.07 10.70
C ILE A 296 -0.72 14.69 10.91
N SER A 297 -0.47 13.40 11.20
CA SER A 297 0.89 12.88 11.30
C SER A 297 1.54 12.81 9.92
N GLU A 298 2.86 12.97 9.85
CA GLU A 298 3.64 12.90 8.61
C GLU A 298 3.53 11.53 7.93
N ASP A 299 3.60 10.45 8.73
CA ASP A 299 3.36 9.08 8.28
C ASP A 299 2.25 8.42 9.10
N ILE A 300 1.42 7.63 8.42
CA ILE A 300 0.37 6.80 9.02
C ILE A 300 0.58 5.36 8.53
N TYR A 301 1.02 4.50 9.44
CA TYR A 301 1.34 3.12 9.07
C TYR A 301 0.15 2.18 9.18
N VAL A 302 -0.02 1.37 8.14
CA VAL A 302 -0.94 0.23 8.13
C VAL A 302 -0.32 -0.93 8.91
N SER A 303 -1.13 -1.64 9.68
CA SER A 303 -0.66 -2.82 10.42
C SER A 303 -0.60 -4.04 9.51
N ASP A 304 0.55 -4.70 9.48
CA ASP A 304 0.83 -5.91 8.72
C ASP A 304 1.15 -7.08 9.65
N THR A 305 0.70 -8.27 9.27
CA THR A 305 0.91 -9.54 10.01
C THR A 305 1.91 -10.42 9.27
N VAL A 306 2.51 -11.39 9.97
CA VAL A 306 3.34 -12.45 9.37
C VAL A 306 2.63 -13.78 9.55
N PHE A 307 2.45 -14.52 8.47
CA PHE A 307 1.90 -15.86 8.44
C PHE A 307 3.00 -16.84 8.04
N SER A 308 3.21 -17.92 8.79
CA SER A 308 4.26 -18.88 8.48
C SER A 308 3.90 -20.28 8.92
N ASP A 309 4.59 -21.25 8.36
CA ASP A 309 4.50 -22.66 8.73
C ASP A 309 4.95 -22.97 10.18
N GLN A 310 5.55 -21.99 10.85
CA GLN A 310 5.95 -22.08 12.26
C GLN A 310 4.81 -21.75 13.23
N ASN A 311 3.67 -21.27 12.72
CA ASN A 311 2.50 -20.88 13.49
C ASN A 311 1.28 -21.74 13.12
N PRO A 312 0.24 -21.84 13.98
CA PRO A 312 -0.98 -22.58 13.65
C PRO A 312 -1.69 -21.99 12.42
N LEU A 313 -1.59 -22.67 11.28
CA LEU A 313 -2.16 -22.23 10.00
C LEU A 313 -3.70 -22.15 10.01
N SER A 314 -4.35 -22.91 10.91
CA SER A 314 -5.81 -22.91 11.09
C SER A 314 -6.35 -21.60 11.65
N THR A 315 -5.51 -20.79 12.29
CA THR A 315 -5.89 -19.50 12.88
C THR A 315 -5.85 -18.34 11.88
N ILE A 316 -5.32 -18.57 10.67
CA ILE A 316 -5.23 -17.52 9.65
C ILE A 316 -6.63 -17.19 9.13
N PRO A 317 -7.10 -15.93 9.28
CA PRO A 317 -8.41 -15.55 8.82
C PRO A 317 -8.54 -15.67 7.29
N PRO A 318 -9.76 -15.93 6.76
CA PRO A 318 -9.99 -15.95 5.33
C PRO A 318 -9.58 -14.64 4.67
N ARG A 319 -8.98 -14.73 3.48
CA ARG A 319 -8.64 -13.59 2.64
C ARG A 319 -9.66 -13.45 1.51
N ASN A 320 -9.96 -12.24 1.11
CA ASN A 320 -10.92 -11.92 0.04
C ASN A 320 -10.29 -11.11 -1.11
N TYR A 321 -8.98 -11.10 -1.17
CA TYR A 321 -8.20 -10.46 -2.26
C TYR A 321 -7.06 -11.35 -2.74
#